data_cc462e21de149dfed9f8d210e091e9b1
#
_entry.id   cc462e21de149dfed9f8d210e091e9b1
#
_cell.length_a   1.000
_cell.length_b   1.000
_cell.length_c   1.000
_cell.angle_alpha   90.00
_cell.angle_beta   90.00
_cell.angle_gamma   90.00
#
_symmetry.space_group_name_H-M   'P 1'
#
loop_
_entity.id
_entity.type
_entity.pdbx_description
1 polymer ?
#
loop_
_entity_poly.entity_id
_entity_poly.type
_entity_poly.pdbx_seq_one_letter_code
_entity_poly.pdbx_strand_id
1 'polypeptide(L)'
;MVIACEEELRAAVEVAEMKESYVCGHAHSAEGIKRAIRAGIRTIEHGVFLDDECIELFQTTPNCFLVPTGAITLACAGDTEYMSENLKEKADRYFDEERININKAYEAGLKLGFGSDLDMENFLANVGYEFTARTDYYNFKPVDILLQATKYSAEIMKMDDEIGTIKVGKAADLFLADGNPDEDIRVMNRPPLHVIAEGKVVK
;
A
#
# COMPACT_ATOMS: atom_id res chain seq x y z
N MET A 1 16.95 7.07 9.65
CA MET A 1 18.33 6.96 9.13
C MET A 1 18.24 6.64 7.65
N VAL A 2 18.99 7.33 6.78
CA VAL A 2 19.08 7.01 5.35
C VAL A 2 20.29 6.12 5.16
N ILE A 3 20.11 4.95 4.55
CA ILE A 3 21.16 3.91 4.45
C ILE A 3 21.72 3.74 3.03
N ALA A 4 21.13 4.40 2.02
CA ALA A 4 21.59 4.37 0.64
C ALA A 4 21.72 5.79 0.07
N CYS A 5 22.73 6.03 -0.72
CA CYS A 5 22.84 7.27 -1.47
C CYS A 5 22.03 7.20 -2.77
N GLU A 6 21.78 8.34 -3.40
CA GLU A 6 20.96 8.40 -4.61
C GLU A 6 21.59 7.64 -5.78
N GLU A 7 22.92 7.63 -5.87
CA GLU A 7 23.67 6.90 -6.90
C GLU A 7 23.51 5.39 -6.78
N GLU A 8 23.50 4.85 -5.56
CA GLU A 8 23.26 3.43 -5.31
C GLU A 8 21.83 3.04 -5.72
N LEU A 9 20.85 3.87 -5.38
CA LEU A 9 19.46 3.65 -5.77
C LEU A 9 19.28 3.73 -7.29
N ARG A 10 19.93 4.68 -7.97
CA ARG A 10 19.92 4.79 -9.44
C ARG A 10 20.53 3.56 -10.11
N ALA A 11 21.62 3.04 -9.59
CA ALA A 11 22.23 1.81 -10.10
C ALA A 11 21.28 0.62 -10.00
N ALA A 12 20.54 0.50 -8.88
CA ALA A 12 19.52 -0.55 -8.73
C ALA A 12 18.37 -0.39 -9.75
N VAL A 13 17.92 0.84 -9.98
CA VAL A 13 16.88 1.13 -10.98
C VAL A 13 17.35 0.77 -12.38
N GLU A 14 18.57 1.17 -12.77
CA GLU A 14 19.15 0.84 -14.07
C GLU A 14 19.21 -0.68 -14.31
N VAL A 15 19.63 -1.46 -13.31
CA VAL A 15 19.66 -2.93 -13.40
C VAL A 15 18.25 -3.53 -13.53
N ALA A 16 17.26 -2.97 -12.84
CA ALA A 16 15.88 -3.43 -12.94
C ALA A 16 15.29 -3.13 -14.32
N GLU A 17 15.56 -1.94 -14.87
CA GLU A 17 15.11 -1.53 -16.21
C GLU A 17 15.68 -2.42 -17.32
N MET A 18 16.96 -2.84 -17.23
CA MET A 18 17.55 -3.81 -18.16
C MET A 18 16.82 -5.16 -18.16
N LYS A 19 16.05 -5.45 -17.12
CA LYS A 19 15.26 -6.69 -16.97
C LYS A 19 13.76 -6.45 -17.19
N GLU A 20 13.38 -5.30 -17.75
CA GLU A 20 11.99 -4.90 -17.94
C GLU A 20 11.17 -4.92 -16.62
N SER A 21 11.85 -4.67 -15.50
CA SER A 21 11.28 -4.69 -14.15
C SER A 21 11.38 -3.30 -13.49
N TYR A 22 11.11 -3.21 -12.21
CA TYR A 22 11.18 -1.98 -11.41
C TYR A 22 11.68 -2.28 -10.00
N VAL A 23 12.02 -1.21 -9.26
CA VAL A 23 12.47 -1.31 -7.87
C VAL A 23 11.36 -0.81 -6.95
N CYS A 24 11.12 -1.56 -5.86
CA CYS A 24 10.32 -1.15 -4.71
C CYS A 24 11.27 -0.72 -3.59
N GLY A 25 10.94 0.33 -2.86
CA GLY A 25 11.79 0.89 -1.82
C GLY A 25 11.10 1.03 -0.48
N HIS A 26 11.57 0.31 0.55
CA HIS A 26 11.16 0.55 1.94
C HIS A 26 11.74 1.89 2.42
N ALA A 27 10.89 2.86 2.75
CA ALA A 27 11.33 4.15 3.25
C ALA A 27 10.32 4.80 4.21
N HIS A 28 10.79 5.19 5.39
CA HIS A 28 9.99 5.91 6.37
C HIS A 28 10.32 7.41 6.43
N SER A 29 11.59 7.79 6.36
CA SER A 29 12.00 9.18 6.52
C SER A 29 11.75 10.00 5.26
N ALA A 30 11.32 11.27 5.40
CA ALA A 30 11.11 12.19 4.28
C ALA A 30 12.32 12.27 3.34
N GLU A 31 13.53 12.38 3.89
CA GLU A 31 14.76 12.40 3.08
C GLU A 31 14.99 11.11 2.29
N GLY A 32 14.70 9.94 2.89
CA GLY A 32 14.79 8.64 2.22
C GLY A 32 13.78 8.52 1.08
N ILE A 33 12.54 8.95 1.31
CA ILE A 33 11.46 8.99 0.33
C ILE A 33 11.86 9.88 -0.85
N LYS A 34 12.31 11.10 -0.59
CA LYS A 34 12.73 12.05 -1.64
C LYS A 34 13.87 11.52 -2.50
N ARG A 35 14.87 10.90 -1.89
CA ARG A 35 15.98 10.25 -2.63
C ARG A 35 15.48 9.10 -3.49
N ALA A 36 14.63 8.25 -2.95
CA ALA A 36 14.06 7.13 -3.68
C ALA A 36 13.26 7.60 -4.89
N ILE A 37 12.40 8.61 -4.74
CA ILE A 37 11.64 9.20 -5.84
C ILE A 37 12.58 9.77 -6.92
N ARG A 38 13.58 10.57 -6.53
CA ARG A 38 14.56 11.18 -7.48
C ARG A 38 15.42 10.14 -8.19
N ALA A 39 15.67 9.01 -7.53
CA ALA A 39 16.41 7.89 -8.11
C ALA A 39 15.59 7.07 -9.12
N GLY A 40 14.27 7.23 -9.17
CA GLY A 40 13.39 6.49 -10.08
C GLY A 40 12.80 5.21 -9.49
N ILE A 41 12.81 5.07 -8.16
CA ILE A 41 12.10 3.97 -7.47
C ILE A 41 10.61 4.06 -7.79
N ARG A 42 9.99 2.94 -8.15
CA ARG A 42 8.59 2.92 -8.59
C ARG A 42 7.60 2.93 -7.44
N THR A 43 7.85 2.17 -6.38
CA THR A 43 6.97 2.16 -5.21
C THR A 43 7.76 2.46 -3.95
N ILE A 44 7.20 3.31 -3.12
CA ILE A 44 7.69 3.61 -1.77
C ILE A 44 6.74 2.94 -0.80
N GLU A 45 7.27 1.96 -0.09
CA GLU A 45 6.52 1.23 0.93
C GLU A 45 6.53 2.00 2.25
N HIS A 46 5.41 2.00 2.95
CA HIS A 46 5.12 2.66 4.23
C HIS A 46 4.99 4.18 4.15
N GLY A 47 6.08 4.92 4.06
CA GLY A 47 6.05 6.38 3.89
C GLY A 47 5.72 7.17 5.15
N VAL A 48 5.90 6.62 6.35
CA VAL A 48 5.41 7.12 7.65
C VAL A 48 5.68 8.60 7.91
N PHE A 49 6.89 9.07 7.67
CA PHE A 49 7.30 10.46 7.95
C PHE A 49 7.42 11.28 6.66
N LEU A 50 6.55 11.03 5.69
CA LEU A 50 6.49 11.87 4.50
C LEU A 50 6.09 13.32 4.88
N ASP A 51 6.63 14.28 4.17
CA ASP A 51 6.31 15.71 4.31
C ASP A 51 5.65 16.26 3.05
N ASP A 52 5.31 17.55 3.06
CA ASP A 52 4.63 18.19 1.95
C ASP A 52 5.48 18.17 0.66
N GLU A 53 6.82 18.27 0.76
CA GLU A 53 7.71 18.14 -0.38
C GLU A 53 7.69 16.71 -0.98
N CYS A 54 7.54 15.69 -0.14
CA CYS A 54 7.34 14.32 -0.62
C CYS A 54 6.04 14.22 -1.45
N ILE A 55 4.95 14.82 -0.97
CA ILE A 55 3.67 14.84 -1.69
C ILE A 55 3.83 15.52 -3.05
N GLU A 56 4.46 16.69 -3.10
CA GLU A 56 4.74 17.40 -4.35
C GLU A 56 5.59 16.56 -5.32
N LEU A 57 6.60 15.86 -4.82
CA LEU A 57 7.42 14.96 -5.63
C LEU A 57 6.62 13.79 -6.20
N PHE A 58 5.75 13.15 -5.42
CA PHE A 58 4.84 12.11 -5.92
C PHE A 58 3.91 12.65 -7.01
N GLN A 59 3.34 13.85 -6.83
CA GLN A 59 2.45 14.48 -7.81
C GLN A 59 3.17 14.81 -9.14
N THR A 60 4.44 15.16 -9.07
CA THR A 60 5.26 15.51 -10.24
C THR A 60 6.03 14.34 -10.84
N THR A 61 5.99 13.18 -10.22
CA THR A 61 6.67 11.95 -10.68
C THR A 61 5.62 10.86 -10.99
N PRO A 62 5.04 10.81 -12.18
CA PRO A 62 3.83 10.05 -12.49
C PRO A 62 3.96 8.53 -12.38
N ASN A 63 5.18 8.01 -12.36
CA ASN A 63 5.46 6.56 -12.26
C ASN A 63 5.99 6.14 -10.88
N CYS A 64 5.90 7.00 -9.87
CA CYS A 64 6.23 6.68 -8.50
C CYS A 64 4.95 6.69 -7.64
N PHE A 65 4.79 5.68 -6.80
CA PHE A 65 3.57 5.46 -6.03
C PHE A 65 3.90 5.22 -4.56
N LEU A 66 3.03 5.67 -3.68
CA LEU A 66 3.09 5.36 -2.26
C LEU A 66 2.20 4.14 -1.96
N VAL A 67 2.73 3.19 -1.20
CA VAL A 67 2.03 1.97 -0.79
C VAL A 67 1.99 1.90 0.74
N PRO A 68 1.01 2.53 1.40
CA PRO A 68 0.82 2.43 2.85
C PRO A 68 0.50 1.00 3.25
N THR A 69 0.94 0.58 4.43
CA THR A 69 0.79 -0.78 4.97
C THR A 69 0.18 -0.74 6.37
N GLY A 70 -1.03 -0.21 6.46
CA GLY A 70 -1.70 0.04 7.73
C GLY A 70 -1.94 -1.22 8.58
N ALA A 71 -2.08 -2.37 7.93
CA ALA A 71 -2.32 -3.64 8.64
C ALA A 71 -1.14 -4.03 9.52
N ILE A 72 0.11 -3.98 9.04
CA ILE A 72 1.28 -4.29 9.87
C ILE A 72 1.45 -3.28 10.99
N THR A 73 1.19 -2.01 10.73
CA THR A 73 1.26 -0.94 11.74
C THR A 73 0.30 -1.23 12.88
N LEU A 74 -0.95 -1.58 12.58
CA LEU A 74 -1.94 -1.94 13.60
C LEU A 74 -1.64 -3.28 14.30
N ALA A 75 -1.11 -4.25 13.58
CA ALA A 75 -0.67 -5.52 14.19
C ALA A 75 0.45 -5.29 15.21
N CYS A 76 1.42 -4.45 14.89
CA CYS A 76 2.50 -4.06 15.81
C CYS A 76 2.00 -3.21 17.00
N ALA A 77 0.96 -2.37 16.80
CA ALA A 77 0.39 -1.55 17.88
C ALA A 77 -0.27 -2.38 19.00
N GLY A 78 -0.80 -3.56 18.66
CA GLY A 78 -1.45 -4.46 19.63
C GLY A 78 -0.49 -5.11 20.63
N ASP A 79 0.80 -5.21 20.33
CA ASP A 79 1.79 -5.95 21.13
C ASP A 79 2.62 -5.03 22.04
N THR A 80 1.94 -4.17 22.80
CA THR A 80 2.61 -3.18 23.67
C THR A 80 2.83 -3.66 25.12
N GLU A 81 2.33 -4.83 25.50
CA GLU A 81 2.35 -5.30 26.89
C GLU A 81 3.77 -5.43 27.46
N TYR A 82 4.74 -5.80 26.62
CA TYR A 82 6.15 -5.99 27.01
C TYR A 82 7.04 -4.78 26.71
N MET A 83 6.50 -3.67 26.22
CA MET A 83 7.27 -2.48 25.89
C MET A 83 7.52 -1.60 27.12
N SER A 84 8.72 -1.01 27.22
CA SER A 84 8.98 0.06 28.18
C SER A 84 8.16 1.32 27.83
N GLU A 85 7.88 2.19 28.82
CA GLU A 85 7.13 3.44 28.62
C GLU A 85 7.73 4.31 27.50
N ASN A 86 9.05 4.47 27.47
CA ASN A 86 9.74 5.23 26.41
C ASN A 86 9.55 4.60 25.01
N LEU A 87 9.43 3.27 24.92
CA LEU A 87 9.19 2.59 23.66
C LEU A 87 7.72 2.73 23.22
N LYS A 88 6.79 2.71 24.17
CA LYS A 88 5.37 3.00 23.92
C LYS A 88 5.16 4.40 23.36
N GLU A 89 5.74 5.43 24.01
CA GLU A 89 5.66 6.81 23.53
C GLU A 89 6.21 6.97 22.09
N LYS A 90 7.29 6.24 21.76
CA LYS A 90 7.84 6.26 20.39
C LYS A 90 6.93 5.55 19.39
N ALA A 91 6.31 4.44 19.79
CA ALA A 91 5.36 3.72 18.98
C ALA A 91 4.10 4.56 18.73
N ASP A 92 3.53 5.17 19.77
CA ASP A 92 2.36 6.03 19.66
C ASP A 92 2.62 7.21 18.72
N ARG A 93 3.79 7.86 18.86
CA ARG A 93 4.20 8.92 17.94
C ARG A 93 4.33 8.42 16.50
N TYR A 94 4.91 7.25 16.29
CA TYR A 94 5.04 6.65 14.97
C TYR A 94 3.67 6.42 14.32
N PHE A 95 2.72 5.87 15.07
CA PHE A 95 1.37 5.61 14.59
C PHE A 95 0.61 6.90 14.27
N ASP A 96 0.69 7.91 15.12
CA ASP A 96 0.05 9.20 14.87
C ASP A 96 0.62 9.91 13.64
N GLU A 97 1.94 9.94 13.48
CA GLU A 97 2.62 10.54 12.32
C GLU A 97 2.24 9.81 11.03
N GLU A 98 2.24 8.48 11.03
CA GLU A 98 1.82 7.71 9.86
C GLU A 98 0.38 8.05 9.47
N ARG A 99 -0.55 7.98 10.43
CA ARG A 99 -1.95 8.26 10.18
C ARG A 99 -2.17 9.66 9.61
N ILE A 100 -1.53 10.67 10.18
CA ILE A 100 -1.64 12.06 9.74
C ILE A 100 -1.06 12.22 8.33
N ASN A 101 0.13 11.72 8.09
CA ASN A 101 0.85 11.94 6.84
C ASN A 101 0.24 11.14 5.67
N ILE A 102 -0.18 9.91 5.91
CA ILE A 102 -0.88 9.10 4.89
C ILE A 102 -2.23 9.74 4.53
N ASN A 103 -2.97 10.29 5.50
CA ASN A 103 -4.19 11.04 5.22
C ASN A 103 -3.91 12.30 4.39
N LYS A 104 -2.86 13.07 4.68
CA LYS A 104 -2.46 14.21 3.84
C LYS A 104 -2.20 13.79 2.39
N ALA A 105 -1.47 12.68 2.19
CA ALA A 105 -1.20 12.15 0.87
C ALA A 105 -2.49 11.73 0.13
N TYR A 106 -3.42 11.09 0.83
CA TYR A 106 -4.73 10.73 0.29
C TYR A 106 -5.58 11.97 -0.06
N GLU A 107 -5.67 12.95 0.82
CA GLU A 107 -6.40 14.21 0.60
C GLU A 107 -5.78 15.05 -0.54
N ALA A 108 -4.47 14.98 -0.72
CA ALA A 108 -3.77 15.59 -1.86
C ALA A 108 -4.02 14.86 -3.19
N GLY A 109 -4.81 13.77 -3.18
CA GLY A 109 -5.20 13.02 -4.36
C GLY A 109 -4.11 12.09 -4.90
N LEU A 110 -3.13 11.68 -4.09
CA LEU A 110 -2.13 10.72 -4.52
C LEU A 110 -2.79 9.37 -4.82
N LYS A 111 -2.34 8.74 -5.90
CA LYS A 111 -2.72 7.38 -6.23
C LYS A 111 -1.94 6.42 -5.33
N LEU A 112 -2.62 5.88 -4.33
CA LEU A 112 -2.03 4.96 -3.37
C LEU A 112 -2.17 3.51 -3.84
N GLY A 113 -1.12 2.70 -3.65
CA GLY A 113 -1.17 1.26 -3.82
C GLY A 113 -1.77 0.55 -2.60
N PHE A 114 -2.00 -0.76 -2.70
CA PHE A 114 -2.56 -1.59 -1.66
C PHE A 114 -1.56 -2.68 -1.25
N GLY A 115 -1.03 -2.61 -0.04
CA GLY A 115 -0.10 -3.56 0.54
C GLY A 115 -0.34 -3.70 2.04
N SER A 116 -0.14 -4.88 2.62
CA SER A 116 -0.38 -5.16 4.04
C SER A 116 0.90 -5.32 4.87
N ASP A 117 1.96 -5.79 4.25
CA ASP A 117 3.24 -6.16 4.89
C ASP A 117 3.09 -7.13 6.08
N LEU A 118 1.98 -7.87 6.12
CA LEU A 118 1.75 -8.87 7.15
C LEU A 118 2.62 -10.10 6.89
N ASP A 119 3.22 -10.64 7.94
CA ASP A 119 3.82 -11.97 7.90
C ASP A 119 2.76 -13.06 7.65
N MET A 120 3.21 -14.27 7.34
CA MET A 120 2.31 -15.37 6.95
C MET A 120 1.29 -15.71 8.05
N GLU A 121 1.67 -15.68 9.31
CA GLU A 121 0.80 -16.03 10.43
C GLU A 121 -0.31 -14.98 10.61
N ASN A 122 0.06 -13.72 10.66
CA ASN A 122 -0.88 -12.60 10.76
C ASN A 122 -1.76 -12.46 9.51
N PHE A 123 -1.21 -12.72 8.32
CA PHE A 123 -1.98 -12.72 7.07
C PHE A 123 -3.05 -13.81 7.08
N LEU A 124 -2.72 -15.06 7.41
CA LEU A 124 -3.69 -16.15 7.44
C LEU A 124 -4.78 -15.96 8.51
N ALA A 125 -4.45 -15.30 9.62
CA ALA A 125 -5.41 -14.96 10.65
C ALA A 125 -6.37 -13.83 10.23
N ASN A 126 -5.91 -12.90 9.38
CA ASN A 126 -6.60 -11.65 9.06
C ASN A 126 -6.46 -11.24 7.59
N VAL A 127 -6.86 -12.11 6.66
CA VAL A 127 -6.70 -11.90 5.20
C VAL A 127 -7.20 -10.53 4.70
N GLY A 128 -8.29 -10.01 5.29
CA GLY A 128 -8.87 -8.72 4.93
C GLY A 128 -8.38 -7.53 5.76
N TYR A 129 -7.39 -7.70 6.61
CA TYR A 129 -7.06 -6.69 7.64
C TYR A 129 -6.63 -5.34 7.05
N GLU A 130 -5.96 -5.32 5.90
CA GLU A 130 -5.60 -4.05 5.24
C GLU A 130 -6.83 -3.25 4.80
N PHE A 131 -7.94 -3.89 4.40
CA PHE A 131 -9.19 -3.19 4.11
C PHE A 131 -9.74 -2.49 5.36
N THR A 132 -9.70 -3.18 6.52
CA THR A 132 -10.12 -2.61 7.79
C THR A 132 -9.19 -1.50 8.25
N ALA A 133 -7.87 -1.69 8.14
CA ALA A 133 -6.89 -0.67 8.49
C ALA A 133 -7.11 0.62 7.70
N ARG A 134 -7.38 0.53 6.39
CA ARG A 134 -7.62 1.71 5.56
C ARG A 134 -8.88 2.47 5.94
N THR A 135 -9.93 1.80 6.36
CA THR A 135 -11.16 2.49 6.80
C THR A 135 -11.09 2.96 8.26
N ASP A 136 -10.59 2.13 9.17
CA ASP A 136 -10.66 2.42 10.62
C ASP A 136 -9.49 3.27 11.12
N TYR A 137 -8.31 3.11 10.53
CA TYR A 137 -7.12 3.82 10.93
C TYR A 137 -6.85 5.06 10.06
N TYR A 138 -6.95 4.93 8.73
CA TYR A 138 -6.76 6.07 7.81
C TYR A 138 -8.07 6.79 7.45
N ASN A 139 -9.23 6.24 7.78
CA ASN A 139 -10.53 6.82 7.45
C ASN A 139 -10.75 7.06 5.93
N PHE A 140 -10.23 6.17 5.10
CA PHE A 140 -10.44 6.21 3.65
C PHE A 140 -11.86 5.77 3.28
N LYS A 141 -12.37 6.29 2.18
CA LYS A 141 -13.68 5.89 1.66
C LYS A 141 -13.63 4.49 1.07
N PRO A 142 -14.67 3.65 1.26
CA PRO A 142 -14.73 2.28 0.72
C PRO A 142 -14.41 2.19 -0.77
N VAL A 143 -14.99 3.05 -1.61
CA VAL A 143 -14.74 3.06 -3.05
C VAL A 143 -13.28 3.32 -3.40
N ASP A 144 -12.61 4.21 -2.68
CA ASP A 144 -11.19 4.51 -2.92
C ASP A 144 -10.30 3.35 -2.50
N ILE A 145 -10.64 2.65 -1.41
CA ILE A 145 -9.95 1.43 -0.97
C ILE A 145 -10.08 0.33 -2.03
N LEU A 146 -11.27 0.15 -2.62
CA LEU A 146 -11.48 -0.81 -3.71
C LEU A 146 -10.65 -0.45 -4.94
N LEU A 147 -10.56 0.83 -5.31
CA LEU A 147 -9.72 1.29 -6.42
C LEU A 147 -8.23 1.04 -6.14
N GLN A 148 -7.79 1.26 -4.91
CA GLN A 148 -6.41 0.97 -4.47
C GLN A 148 -6.11 -0.52 -4.56
N ALA A 149 -7.00 -1.38 -4.08
CA ALA A 149 -6.83 -2.82 -4.08
C ALA A 149 -6.93 -3.48 -5.48
N THR A 150 -7.46 -2.78 -6.47
CA THR A 150 -7.70 -3.33 -7.81
C THR A 150 -7.01 -2.50 -8.89
N LYS A 151 -7.65 -1.44 -9.35
CA LYS A 151 -7.20 -0.65 -10.50
C LYS A 151 -5.82 -0.03 -10.28
N TYR A 152 -5.59 0.62 -9.13
CA TYR A 152 -4.33 1.32 -8.91
C TYR A 152 -3.17 0.34 -8.67
N SER A 153 -3.41 -0.76 -7.96
CA SER A 153 -2.41 -1.81 -7.80
C SER A 153 -2.06 -2.48 -9.14
N ALA A 154 -3.02 -2.69 -10.04
CA ALA A 154 -2.74 -3.19 -11.39
C ALA A 154 -1.86 -2.21 -12.20
N GLU A 155 -2.15 -0.91 -12.16
CA GLU A 155 -1.31 0.14 -12.78
C GLU A 155 0.11 0.17 -12.19
N ILE A 156 0.23 0.06 -10.86
CA ILE A 156 1.51 0.00 -10.15
C ILE A 156 2.34 -1.20 -10.61
N MET A 157 1.73 -2.35 -10.74
CA MET A 157 2.36 -3.59 -11.19
C MET A 157 2.60 -3.66 -12.70
N LYS A 158 2.18 -2.66 -13.48
CA LYS A 158 2.22 -2.65 -14.96
C LYS A 158 1.39 -3.80 -15.56
N MET A 159 0.28 -4.13 -14.95
CA MET A 159 -0.64 -5.21 -15.35
C MET A 159 -2.05 -4.68 -15.67
N ASP A 160 -2.22 -3.37 -15.77
CA ASP A 160 -3.52 -2.73 -15.96
C ASP A 160 -4.17 -2.99 -17.32
N ASP A 161 -3.41 -3.49 -18.29
CA ASP A 161 -3.96 -4.02 -19.55
C ASP A 161 -4.61 -5.40 -19.37
N GLU A 162 -4.18 -6.18 -18.36
CA GLU A 162 -4.61 -7.56 -18.14
C GLU A 162 -5.63 -7.72 -17.01
N ILE A 163 -5.45 -6.98 -15.89
CA ILE A 163 -6.25 -7.13 -14.66
C ILE A 163 -6.69 -5.77 -14.08
N GLY A 164 -7.26 -5.78 -12.88
CA GLY A 164 -7.59 -4.59 -12.07
C GLY A 164 -8.92 -3.92 -12.42
N THR A 165 -9.55 -4.24 -13.55
CA THR A 165 -10.87 -3.71 -13.93
C THR A 165 -11.66 -4.74 -14.74
N ILE A 166 -12.98 -4.71 -14.60
CA ILE A 166 -13.88 -5.58 -15.39
C ILE A 166 -14.08 -4.93 -16.77
N LYS A 167 -13.34 -5.43 -17.77
CA LYS A 167 -13.45 -4.97 -19.17
C LYS A 167 -13.29 -6.16 -20.11
N VAL A 168 -13.92 -6.07 -21.29
CA VAL A 168 -13.74 -7.06 -22.37
C VAL A 168 -12.26 -7.13 -22.76
N GLY A 169 -11.72 -8.35 -22.84
CA GLY A 169 -10.32 -8.62 -23.20
C GLY A 169 -9.38 -8.78 -22.02
N LYS A 170 -9.79 -8.46 -20.80
CA LYS A 170 -9.02 -8.71 -19.59
C LYS A 170 -9.25 -10.10 -19.00
N ALA A 171 -8.32 -10.56 -18.17
CA ALA A 171 -8.49 -11.78 -17.40
C ALA A 171 -9.73 -11.68 -16.50
N ALA A 172 -10.51 -12.77 -16.49
CA ALA A 172 -11.68 -12.85 -15.61
C ALA A 172 -11.26 -13.41 -14.23
N ASP A 173 -10.43 -12.60 -13.52
CA ASP A 173 -10.04 -12.83 -12.13
C ASP A 173 -10.94 -12.02 -11.23
N LEU A 174 -11.93 -12.68 -10.65
CA LEU A 174 -13.03 -12.06 -9.94
C LEU A 174 -13.33 -12.79 -8.63
N PHE A 175 -13.90 -12.09 -7.68
CA PHE A 175 -14.56 -12.73 -6.55
C PHE A 175 -15.91 -12.05 -6.25
N LEU A 176 -16.84 -12.79 -5.67
CA LEU A 176 -18.08 -12.27 -5.13
C LEU A 176 -17.97 -12.10 -3.64
N ALA A 177 -18.08 -10.86 -3.17
CA ALA A 177 -18.15 -10.55 -1.75
C ALA A 177 -19.55 -10.88 -1.19
N ASP A 178 -19.63 -11.26 0.09
CA ASP A 178 -20.88 -11.45 0.82
C ASP A 178 -21.37 -10.12 1.41
N GLY A 179 -21.85 -9.25 0.56
CA GLY A 179 -22.32 -7.89 0.86
C GLY A 179 -21.83 -6.85 -0.13
N ASN A 180 -22.14 -5.58 0.14
CA ASN A 180 -21.73 -4.46 -0.69
C ASN A 180 -20.47 -3.78 -0.12
N PRO A 181 -19.26 -4.01 -0.69
CA PRO A 181 -18.04 -3.42 -0.16
C PRO A 181 -17.93 -1.90 -0.39
N ASP A 182 -18.78 -1.30 -1.22
CA ASP A 182 -18.86 0.16 -1.37
C ASP A 182 -19.58 0.84 -0.21
N GLU A 183 -20.49 0.11 0.45
CA GLU A 183 -21.20 0.59 1.64
C GLU A 183 -20.45 0.24 2.93
N ASP A 184 -19.93 -0.98 3.03
CA ASP A 184 -19.13 -1.46 4.16
C ASP A 184 -17.95 -2.30 3.68
N ILE A 185 -16.77 -1.71 3.66
CA ILE A 185 -15.55 -2.38 3.22
C ILE A 185 -15.18 -3.60 4.07
N ARG A 186 -15.70 -3.71 5.31
CA ARG A 186 -15.43 -4.84 6.22
C ARG A 186 -15.99 -6.17 5.71
N VAL A 187 -16.87 -6.15 4.72
CA VAL A 187 -17.29 -7.39 4.03
C VAL A 187 -16.10 -8.10 3.39
N MET A 188 -15.02 -7.37 3.07
CA MET A 188 -13.78 -7.92 2.52
C MET A 188 -12.97 -8.76 3.52
N ASN A 189 -13.30 -8.69 4.81
CA ASN A 189 -12.70 -9.55 5.85
C ASN A 189 -13.36 -10.93 5.91
N ARG A 190 -14.44 -11.13 5.17
CA ARG A 190 -15.15 -12.40 5.11
C ARG A 190 -14.67 -13.24 3.93
N PRO A 191 -14.73 -14.57 4.04
CA PRO A 191 -14.47 -15.42 2.88
C PRO A 191 -15.41 -15.07 1.72
N PRO A 192 -14.91 -14.91 0.49
CA PRO A 192 -15.78 -14.62 -0.66
C PRO A 192 -16.76 -15.78 -0.93
N LEU A 193 -17.94 -15.44 -1.45
CA LEU A 193 -18.94 -16.43 -1.88
C LEU A 193 -18.41 -17.29 -3.02
N HIS A 194 -17.77 -16.65 -4.01
CA HIS A 194 -17.13 -17.32 -5.13
C HIS A 194 -15.82 -16.63 -5.50
N VAL A 195 -14.87 -17.43 -5.94
CA VAL A 195 -13.60 -16.98 -6.54
C VAL A 195 -13.53 -17.54 -7.96
N ILE A 196 -13.25 -16.67 -8.91
CA ILE A 196 -13.09 -17.00 -10.33
C ILE A 196 -11.66 -16.62 -10.69
N ALA A 197 -10.90 -17.57 -11.21
CA ALA A 197 -9.55 -17.37 -11.72
C ALA A 197 -9.50 -17.79 -13.19
N GLU A 198 -9.00 -16.91 -14.05
CA GLU A 198 -8.97 -17.14 -15.52
C GLU A 198 -10.33 -17.59 -16.10
N GLY A 199 -11.42 -17.03 -15.59
CA GLY A 199 -12.77 -17.36 -16.00
C GLY A 199 -13.33 -18.68 -15.47
N LYS A 200 -12.62 -19.38 -14.58
CA LYS A 200 -13.07 -20.63 -13.96
C LYS A 200 -13.40 -20.42 -12.49
N VAL A 201 -14.55 -20.93 -12.06
CA VAL A 201 -14.91 -20.94 -10.63
C VAL A 201 -13.99 -21.91 -9.90
N VAL A 202 -13.22 -21.40 -8.91
CA VAL A 202 -12.28 -22.18 -8.09
C VAL A 202 -12.73 -22.33 -6.65
N LYS A 203 -13.75 -21.55 -6.24
CA LYS A 203 -14.46 -21.65 -4.96
C LYS A 203 -15.92 -21.27 -5.13
#